data_c2c1ab31a3881531341ec45d1a80df6e
#
_entry.id   c2c1ab31a3881531341ec45d1a80df6e
#
_cell.length_a   1.000
_cell.length_b   1.000
_cell.length_c   1.000
_cell.angle_alpha   90.00
_cell.angle_beta   90.00
_cell.angle_gamma   90.00
#
_symmetry.space_group_name_H-M   'P 1'
#
loop_
_entity.id
_entity.type
_entity.pdbx_description
1 polymer ?
#
loop_
_entity_poly.entity_id
_entity_poly.type
_entity_poly.pdbx_seq_one_letter_code
_entity_poly.pdbx_strand_id
1 'polypeptide(L)'
;MRTQVGIVGAGPAGLFLAQLLAREGIDSVIVENRSRQYVEERVRAGVLEQGTVDLMHQLGLGARLDQVGLKHHGIYIRFSGGTHYIDFTKLTGGKGVTIYAQHEVIKDLTKARLDSGAPIFFEAAHTSVHDFHGAAPTPLAKIQFEHEGAKQTLDCDFIAGCDGFHGVCRPSVPPFALTMYDREYPFAWLGILAEAPPSSEELIYAYHERGFALLSMRSPQISRLYIQCKPEEDLAKWPDARVWEELQVRLAADNFKLVEGKVVQKGITGMRSFVVEPMQFGKLFLAGDAAHIVPPTGAKGLNLAVADVQILARALTEYYKTGHRALLDAYSATCLRRVWKVQRFSWWMTSMLHCFPHENAFDHRRQLAELDYVTSWEAASRSLAENYVGLPLYT
;
A
#
# COMPACT_ATOMS: atom_id res chain seq x y z
N MET A 1 30.57 -7.35 5.81
CA MET A 1 30.27 -6.04 5.16
C MET A 1 29.81 -5.04 6.23
N ARG A 2 29.88 -3.72 5.97
CA ARG A 2 29.44 -2.68 6.89
C ARG A 2 28.64 -1.60 6.15
N THR A 3 27.55 -1.14 6.75
CA THR A 3 26.77 0.01 6.26
C THR A 3 26.20 0.81 7.45
N GLN A 4 25.67 2.00 7.21
CA GLN A 4 24.96 2.76 8.23
C GLN A 4 23.56 2.16 8.46
N VAL A 5 22.80 1.86 7.39
CA VAL A 5 21.44 1.31 7.48
C VAL A 5 21.34 0.04 6.64
N GLY A 6 21.06 -1.08 7.31
CA GLY A 6 20.67 -2.32 6.64
C GLY A 6 19.16 -2.33 6.38
N ILE A 7 18.75 -2.54 5.15
CA ILE A 7 17.33 -2.57 4.73
C ILE A 7 16.97 -4.00 4.34
N VAL A 8 15.99 -4.60 5.01
CA VAL A 8 15.48 -5.92 4.66
C VAL A 8 14.19 -5.75 3.86
N GLY A 9 14.24 -6.16 2.58
CA GLY A 9 13.15 -6.07 1.62
C GLY A 9 13.32 -4.97 0.56
N ALA A 10 13.16 -5.35 -0.71
CA ALA A 10 13.17 -4.47 -1.89
C ALA A 10 11.74 -4.14 -2.38
N GLY A 11 10.77 -4.14 -1.49
CA GLY A 11 9.45 -3.58 -1.75
C GLY A 11 9.46 -2.04 -1.78
N PRO A 12 8.29 -1.40 -2.00
CA PRO A 12 8.22 0.07 -2.07
C PRO A 12 8.85 0.76 -0.85
N ALA A 13 8.58 0.28 0.38
CA ALA A 13 9.16 0.85 1.60
C ALA A 13 10.68 0.87 1.56
N GLY A 14 11.32 -0.29 1.32
CA GLY A 14 12.79 -0.39 1.34
C GLY A 14 13.46 0.41 0.23
N LEU A 15 12.90 0.38 -0.98
CA LEU A 15 13.44 1.11 -2.13
C LEU A 15 13.30 2.63 -1.96
N PHE A 16 12.14 3.13 -1.50
CA PHE A 16 12.00 4.57 -1.20
C PHE A 16 12.94 5.00 -0.08
N LEU A 17 13.05 4.22 0.99
CA LEU A 17 13.97 4.52 2.08
C LEU A 17 15.41 4.63 1.57
N ALA A 18 15.85 3.68 0.77
CA ALA A 18 17.19 3.68 0.21
C ALA A 18 17.49 4.93 -0.64
N GLN A 19 16.52 5.37 -1.46
CA GLN A 19 16.66 6.60 -2.26
C GLN A 19 16.69 7.86 -1.38
N LEU A 20 15.84 7.92 -0.35
CA LEU A 20 15.83 9.04 0.59
C LEU A 20 17.16 9.14 1.36
N LEU A 21 17.71 8.02 1.83
CA LEU A 21 19.00 7.97 2.53
C LEU A 21 20.16 8.37 1.62
N ALA A 22 20.16 7.87 0.38
CA ALA A 22 21.20 8.20 -0.59
C ALA A 22 21.28 9.72 -0.89
N ARG A 23 20.16 10.42 -0.94
CA ARG A 23 20.12 11.88 -1.09
C ARG A 23 20.78 12.63 0.05
N GLU A 24 20.74 12.04 1.24
CA GLU A 24 21.33 12.63 2.45
C GLU A 24 22.77 12.15 2.70
N GLY A 25 23.33 11.36 1.77
CA GLY A 25 24.68 10.80 1.91
C GLY A 25 24.80 9.72 2.98
N ILE A 26 23.69 9.04 3.31
CA ILE A 26 23.66 7.96 4.29
C ILE A 26 23.75 6.62 3.55
N ASP A 27 24.77 5.83 3.86
CA ASP A 27 25.01 4.54 3.25
C ASP A 27 23.96 3.51 3.66
N SER A 28 23.45 2.79 2.69
CA SER A 28 22.50 1.69 2.92
C SER A 28 22.77 0.50 2.03
N VAL A 29 22.42 -0.69 2.53
CA VAL A 29 22.45 -1.95 1.77
C VAL A 29 21.06 -2.56 1.85
N ILE A 30 20.50 -2.97 0.70
CA ILE A 30 19.23 -3.68 0.61
C ILE A 30 19.49 -5.18 0.51
N VAL A 31 18.77 -5.97 1.29
CA VAL A 31 18.78 -7.45 1.27
C VAL A 31 17.36 -7.92 0.96
N GLU A 32 17.16 -8.58 -0.19
CA GLU A 32 15.86 -9.05 -0.69
C GLU A 32 15.90 -10.56 -0.94
N ASN A 33 14.92 -11.29 -0.42
CA ASN A 33 14.89 -12.75 -0.53
C ASN A 33 14.37 -13.27 -1.89
N ARG A 34 13.75 -12.41 -2.69
CA ARG A 34 13.21 -12.76 -4.01
C ARG A 34 14.14 -12.32 -5.12
N SER A 35 13.95 -12.91 -6.30
CA SER A 35 14.65 -12.46 -7.50
C SER A 35 14.20 -11.04 -7.88
N ARG A 36 15.08 -10.32 -8.57
CA ARG A 36 14.75 -9.01 -9.15
C ARG A 36 13.49 -9.08 -10.02
N GLN A 37 13.43 -10.08 -10.90
CA GLN A 37 12.29 -10.26 -11.78
C GLN A 37 10.98 -10.40 -11.00
N TYR A 38 10.94 -11.22 -9.93
CA TYR A 38 9.75 -11.38 -9.10
C TYR A 38 9.30 -10.06 -8.47
N VAL A 39 10.25 -9.26 -7.95
CA VAL A 39 9.96 -7.97 -7.32
C VAL A 39 9.40 -6.96 -8.33
N GLU A 40 9.99 -6.90 -9.53
CA GLU A 40 9.60 -5.98 -10.61
C GLU A 40 8.29 -6.38 -11.33
N GLU A 41 7.91 -7.66 -11.32
CA GLU A 41 6.74 -8.16 -12.06
C GLU A 41 5.51 -8.39 -11.17
N ARG A 42 5.66 -8.35 -9.86
CA ARG A 42 4.56 -8.64 -8.93
C ARG A 42 3.45 -7.60 -9.02
N VAL A 43 2.31 -7.99 -9.60
CA VAL A 43 1.15 -7.12 -9.78
C VAL A 43 0.49 -6.80 -8.44
N ARG A 44 0.41 -5.51 -8.12
CA ARG A 44 -0.27 -4.94 -6.95
C ARG A 44 -1.14 -3.75 -7.35
N ALA A 45 -1.90 -3.18 -6.41
CA ALA A 45 -2.58 -1.91 -6.62
C ALA A 45 -1.58 -0.80 -6.99
N GLY A 46 -2.07 0.30 -7.52
CA GLY A 46 -1.20 1.39 -7.97
C GLY A 46 -1.94 2.72 -7.98
N VAL A 47 -2.62 3.07 -6.87
CA VAL A 47 -3.16 4.41 -6.67
C VAL A 47 -2.18 5.18 -5.80
N LEU A 48 -1.56 6.20 -6.35
CA LEU A 48 -0.65 7.08 -5.64
C LEU A 48 -1.40 8.30 -5.12
N GLU A 49 -1.27 8.56 -3.81
CA GLU A 49 -1.66 9.84 -3.22
C GLU A 49 -0.76 10.96 -3.75
N GLN A 50 -1.24 12.21 -3.70
CA GLN A 50 -0.46 13.36 -4.14
C GLN A 50 0.92 13.42 -3.48
N GLY A 51 1.01 13.15 -2.17
CA GLY A 51 2.30 13.17 -1.45
C GLY A 51 3.31 12.13 -1.95
N THR A 52 2.85 10.97 -2.44
CA THR A 52 3.73 9.97 -3.06
C THR A 52 4.18 10.40 -4.45
N VAL A 53 3.29 11.02 -5.24
CA VAL A 53 3.63 11.62 -6.54
C VAL A 53 4.68 12.72 -6.37
N ASP A 54 4.47 13.62 -5.42
CA ASP A 54 5.39 14.71 -5.10
C ASP A 54 6.77 14.17 -4.69
N LEU A 55 6.80 13.08 -3.92
CA LEU A 55 8.05 12.42 -3.54
C LEU A 55 8.77 11.82 -4.75
N MET A 56 8.08 11.16 -5.69
CA MET A 56 8.68 10.65 -6.92
C MET A 56 9.35 11.79 -7.71
N HIS A 57 8.70 12.94 -7.83
CA HIS A 57 9.30 14.13 -8.46
C HIS A 57 10.51 14.65 -7.69
N GLN A 58 10.43 14.77 -6.37
CA GLN A 58 11.52 15.19 -5.51
C GLN A 58 12.75 14.29 -5.64
N LEU A 59 12.54 12.98 -5.86
CA LEU A 59 13.59 11.99 -6.09
C LEU A 59 14.13 12.00 -7.55
N GLY A 60 13.57 12.82 -8.44
CA GLY A 60 13.93 12.83 -9.86
C GLY A 60 13.39 11.65 -10.66
N LEU A 61 12.40 10.93 -10.12
CA LEU A 61 11.81 9.71 -10.70
C LEU A 61 10.40 9.96 -11.27
N GLY A 62 9.98 11.22 -11.40
CA GLY A 62 8.64 11.59 -11.88
C GLY A 62 8.43 11.48 -13.39
N ALA A 63 9.47 11.49 -14.21
CA ALA A 63 9.33 11.62 -15.67
C ALA A 63 8.47 10.54 -16.31
N ARG A 64 8.67 9.27 -15.96
CA ARG A 64 7.89 8.16 -16.49
C ARG A 64 6.48 8.11 -15.89
N LEU A 65 6.34 8.48 -14.61
CA LEU A 65 5.04 8.64 -13.94
C LEU A 65 4.19 9.70 -14.68
N ASP A 66 4.79 10.82 -15.09
CA ASP A 66 4.06 11.87 -15.85
C ASP A 66 3.63 11.43 -17.24
N GLN A 67 4.39 10.54 -17.89
CA GLN A 67 4.11 10.05 -19.23
C GLN A 67 2.99 9.00 -19.27
N VAL A 68 2.95 8.08 -18.31
CA VAL A 68 2.06 6.91 -18.36
C VAL A 68 1.10 6.82 -17.17
N GLY A 69 1.26 7.65 -16.15
CA GLY A 69 0.34 7.73 -15.02
C GLY A 69 -1.00 8.34 -15.44
N LEU A 70 -2.09 7.76 -14.95
CA LEU A 70 -3.44 8.24 -15.22
C LEU A 70 -3.90 9.09 -14.03
N LYS A 71 -4.07 10.40 -14.25
CA LYS A 71 -4.54 11.33 -13.22
C LYS A 71 -6.04 11.20 -13.04
N HIS A 72 -6.47 11.13 -11.80
CA HIS A 72 -7.87 11.06 -11.41
C HIS A 72 -8.23 12.25 -10.53
N HIS A 73 -9.31 12.91 -10.88
CA HIS A 73 -9.81 14.11 -10.19
C HIS A 73 -10.91 13.77 -9.19
N GLY A 74 -11.40 12.54 -9.19
CA GLY A 74 -12.44 12.06 -8.31
C GLY A 74 -12.66 10.56 -8.40
N ILE A 75 -13.78 10.12 -7.85
CA ILE A 75 -14.30 8.76 -7.99
C ILE A 75 -15.81 8.81 -8.16
N TYR A 76 -16.35 7.77 -8.77
CA TYR A 76 -17.80 7.52 -8.74
C TYR A 76 -18.13 6.54 -7.61
N ILE A 77 -19.19 6.84 -6.87
CA ILE A 77 -19.83 5.90 -5.94
C ILE A 77 -21.20 5.55 -6.52
N ARG A 78 -21.50 4.25 -6.64
CA ARG A 78 -22.77 3.73 -7.15
C ARG A 78 -23.48 2.93 -6.09
N PHE A 79 -24.76 3.20 -5.89
CA PHE A 79 -25.68 2.44 -5.04
C PHE A 79 -27.13 2.76 -5.41
N SER A 80 -28.05 1.84 -5.16
CA SER A 80 -29.50 2.02 -5.40
C SER A 80 -29.82 2.54 -6.81
N GLY A 81 -29.05 2.13 -7.82
CA GLY A 81 -29.20 2.57 -9.22
C GLY A 81 -28.63 3.96 -9.54
N GLY A 82 -28.22 4.74 -8.54
CA GLY A 82 -27.64 6.08 -8.71
C GLY A 82 -26.12 6.05 -8.96
N THR A 83 -25.61 7.10 -9.59
CA THR A 83 -24.18 7.36 -9.79
C THR A 83 -23.83 8.74 -9.23
N HIS A 84 -22.90 8.80 -8.27
CA HIS A 84 -22.53 10.02 -7.56
C HIS A 84 -21.03 10.27 -7.75
N TYR A 85 -20.69 11.47 -8.20
CA TYR A 85 -19.29 11.88 -8.38
C TYR A 85 -18.76 12.61 -7.16
N ILE A 86 -17.65 12.16 -6.62
CA ILE A 86 -16.91 12.85 -5.55
C ILE A 86 -15.72 13.54 -6.18
N ASP A 87 -15.81 14.85 -6.38
CA ASP A 87 -14.78 15.68 -6.99
C ASP A 87 -13.67 16.01 -5.98
N PHE A 88 -12.57 15.28 -6.06
CA PHE A 88 -11.43 15.50 -5.17
C PHE A 88 -10.81 16.87 -5.36
N THR A 89 -10.64 17.31 -6.59
CA THR A 89 -9.96 18.59 -6.90
C THR A 89 -10.72 19.77 -6.32
N LYS A 90 -12.04 19.79 -6.49
CA LYS A 90 -12.91 20.81 -5.90
C LYS A 90 -12.87 20.78 -4.37
N LEU A 91 -12.94 19.59 -3.77
CA LEU A 91 -13.08 19.42 -2.33
C LEU A 91 -11.76 19.58 -1.56
N THR A 92 -10.60 19.42 -2.21
CA THR A 92 -9.28 19.41 -1.56
C THR A 92 -8.32 20.50 -2.04
N GLY A 93 -8.82 21.48 -2.79
CA GLY A 93 -7.99 22.58 -3.30
C GLY A 93 -7.00 22.14 -4.40
N GLY A 94 -7.48 21.32 -5.35
CA GLY A 94 -6.74 20.93 -6.55
C GLY A 94 -5.98 19.60 -6.47
N LYS A 95 -6.07 18.86 -5.36
CA LYS A 95 -5.42 17.56 -5.22
C LYS A 95 -6.22 16.45 -5.91
N GLY A 96 -5.49 15.47 -6.45
CA GLY A 96 -6.05 14.26 -7.03
C GLY A 96 -5.24 13.03 -6.63
N VAL A 97 -5.47 11.94 -7.32
CA VAL A 97 -4.64 10.73 -7.22
C VAL A 97 -4.13 10.33 -8.60
N THR A 98 -3.07 9.55 -8.65
CA THR A 98 -2.53 9.06 -9.91
C THR A 98 -2.49 7.55 -9.91
N ILE A 99 -3.12 6.95 -10.93
CA ILE A 99 -2.96 5.51 -11.17
C ILE A 99 -1.60 5.30 -11.83
N TYR A 100 -0.69 4.74 -11.07
CA TYR A 100 0.62 4.29 -11.53
C TYR A 100 0.95 3.00 -10.82
N ALA A 101 0.98 1.90 -11.56
CA ALA A 101 1.03 0.57 -10.97
C ALA A 101 2.24 0.41 -10.03
N GLN A 102 2.06 -0.24 -8.88
CA GLN A 102 3.13 -0.39 -7.88
C GLN A 102 4.41 -1.01 -8.47
N HIS A 103 4.28 -1.97 -9.39
CA HIS A 103 5.44 -2.58 -10.03
C HIS A 103 6.22 -1.61 -10.92
N GLU A 104 5.57 -0.58 -11.47
CA GLU A 104 6.23 0.48 -12.23
C GLU A 104 7.04 1.40 -11.29
N VAL A 105 6.47 1.75 -10.13
CA VAL A 105 7.21 2.46 -9.06
C VAL A 105 8.45 1.66 -8.64
N ILE A 106 8.29 0.35 -8.45
CA ILE A 106 9.40 -0.54 -8.08
C ILE A 106 10.48 -0.56 -9.17
N LYS A 107 10.11 -0.69 -10.44
CA LYS A 107 11.09 -0.66 -11.56
C LYS A 107 11.88 0.64 -11.59
N ASP A 108 11.21 1.78 -11.42
CA ASP A 108 11.87 3.09 -11.43
C ASP A 108 12.86 3.22 -10.28
N LEU A 109 12.46 2.82 -9.07
CA LEU A 109 13.31 2.86 -7.88
C LEU A 109 14.46 1.85 -7.94
N THR A 110 14.20 0.63 -8.42
CA THR A 110 15.24 -0.40 -8.61
C THR A 110 16.26 0.04 -9.64
N LYS A 111 15.80 0.59 -10.78
CA LYS A 111 16.70 1.14 -11.79
C LYS A 111 17.58 2.23 -11.20
N ALA A 112 17.02 3.20 -10.49
CA ALA A 112 17.77 4.28 -9.87
C ALA A 112 18.81 3.76 -8.85
N ARG A 113 18.46 2.73 -8.06
CA ARG A 113 19.36 2.09 -7.12
C ARG A 113 20.54 1.42 -7.82
N LEU A 114 20.28 0.67 -8.89
CA LEU A 114 21.31 -0.02 -9.68
C LEU A 114 22.20 0.96 -10.44
N ASP A 115 21.62 1.99 -11.07
CA ASP A 115 22.37 3.02 -11.79
C ASP A 115 23.34 3.79 -10.87
N SER A 116 22.99 3.95 -9.59
CA SER A 116 23.87 4.59 -8.59
C SER A 116 25.03 3.70 -8.13
N GLY A 117 25.03 2.40 -8.48
CA GLY A 117 26.00 1.42 -7.98
C GLY A 117 25.85 1.06 -6.50
N ALA A 118 24.80 1.54 -5.84
CA ALA A 118 24.58 1.27 -4.42
C ALA A 118 24.13 -0.20 -4.19
N PRO A 119 24.65 -0.89 -3.16
CA PRO A 119 24.47 -2.33 -3.00
C PRO A 119 23.01 -2.74 -2.78
N ILE A 120 22.55 -3.73 -3.54
CA ILE A 120 21.30 -4.46 -3.37
C ILE A 120 21.54 -5.93 -3.68
N PHE A 121 21.20 -6.81 -2.75
CA PHE A 121 21.33 -8.26 -2.89
C PHE A 121 19.93 -8.85 -3.09
N PHE A 122 19.67 -9.37 -4.29
CA PHE A 122 18.50 -10.18 -4.59
C PHE A 122 18.78 -11.64 -4.29
N GLU A 123 17.74 -12.45 -4.12
CA GLU A 123 17.84 -13.89 -3.82
C GLU A 123 18.68 -14.19 -2.57
N ALA A 124 18.65 -13.25 -1.61
CA ALA A 124 19.30 -13.41 -0.31
C ALA A 124 18.49 -14.37 0.58
N ALA A 125 18.85 -15.65 0.51
CA ALA A 125 18.18 -16.72 1.25
C ALA A 125 18.54 -16.67 2.74
N HIS A 126 17.70 -17.31 3.58
CA HIS A 126 17.94 -17.49 5.01
C HIS A 126 18.25 -16.18 5.77
N THR A 127 17.66 -15.08 5.33
CA THR A 127 17.84 -13.77 5.97
C THR A 127 17.37 -13.80 7.43
N SER A 128 18.19 -13.28 8.32
CA SER A 128 17.91 -13.14 9.76
C SER A 128 18.54 -11.85 10.33
N VAL A 129 17.98 -11.33 11.41
CA VAL A 129 18.42 -10.08 12.05
C VAL A 129 18.83 -10.32 13.49
N HIS A 130 19.97 -9.76 13.92
CA HIS A 130 20.58 -10.00 15.21
C HIS A 130 21.16 -8.73 15.81
N ASP A 131 21.44 -8.74 17.11
CA ASP A 131 22.17 -7.71 17.88
C ASP A 131 21.53 -6.29 17.76
N PHE A 132 20.22 -6.23 17.45
CA PHE A 132 19.49 -4.96 17.33
C PHE A 132 18.92 -4.46 18.66
N HIS A 133 19.09 -5.21 19.74
CA HIS A 133 18.72 -4.79 21.10
C HIS A 133 19.68 -3.68 21.60
N GLY A 134 19.15 -2.74 22.37
CA GLY A 134 19.94 -1.64 22.92
C GLY A 134 20.05 -0.42 22.01
N ALA A 135 20.81 0.58 22.47
CA ALA A 135 20.97 1.83 21.75
C ALA A 135 22.17 1.79 20.78
N ALA A 136 22.02 2.47 19.63
CA ALA A 136 23.14 2.70 18.73
C ALA A 136 24.22 3.58 19.44
N PRO A 137 25.51 3.55 18.98
CA PRO A 137 26.00 2.77 17.83
C PRO A 137 26.51 1.37 18.18
N THR A 138 26.75 1.03 19.41
CA THR A 138 27.41 -0.23 19.80
C THR A 138 26.58 -1.07 20.77
N PRO A 139 26.59 -2.41 20.67
CA PRO A 139 27.15 -3.20 19.58
C PRO A 139 26.40 -2.95 18.27
N LEU A 140 27.01 -3.23 17.10
CA LEU A 140 26.36 -3.10 15.80
C LEU A 140 25.25 -4.14 15.64
N ALA A 141 24.15 -3.73 15.00
CA ALA A 141 23.13 -4.67 14.55
C ALA A 141 23.65 -5.47 13.34
N LYS A 142 23.09 -6.66 13.13
CA LYS A 142 23.55 -7.56 12.05
C LYS A 142 22.39 -8.10 11.24
N ILE A 143 22.60 -8.18 9.93
CA ILE A 143 21.77 -8.93 9.00
C ILE A 143 22.63 -10.08 8.48
N GLN A 144 22.17 -11.32 8.67
CA GLN A 144 22.82 -12.50 8.11
C GLN A 144 21.96 -13.06 6.99
N PHE A 145 22.58 -13.47 5.90
CA PHE A 145 21.90 -14.05 4.74
C PHE A 145 22.85 -14.92 3.93
N GLU A 146 22.31 -15.70 3.02
CA GLU A 146 23.06 -16.48 2.05
C GLU A 146 22.83 -15.88 0.65
N HIS A 147 23.93 -15.60 -0.07
CA HIS A 147 23.86 -15.09 -1.42
C HIS A 147 24.90 -15.81 -2.27
N GLU A 148 24.47 -16.34 -3.42
CA GLU A 148 25.30 -17.15 -4.33
C GLU A 148 26.01 -18.33 -3.62
N GLY A 149 25.32 -18.99 -2.69
CA GLY A 149 25.83 -20.11 -1.90
C GLY A 149 26.82 -19.73 -0.80
N ALA A 150 27.11 -18.45 -0.60
CA ALA A 150 28.01 -17.96 0.44
C ALA A 150 27.25 -17.26 1.58
N LYS A 151 27.57 -17.61 2.82
CA LYS A 151 27.04 -16.90 4.00
C LYS A 151 27.64 -15.51 4.09
N GLN A 152 26.79 -14.53 4.26
CA GLN A 152 27.14 -13.11 4.38
C GLN A 152 26.70 -12.58 5.73
N THR A 153 27.46 -11.64 6.27
CA THR A 153 27.10 -10.84 7.44
C THR A 153 27.26 -9.36 7.12
N LEU A 154 26.19 -8.61 7.32
CA LEU A 154 26.15 -7.16 7.16
C LEU A 154 26.00 -6.53 8.55
N ASP A 155 27.04 -5.85 9.02
CA ASP A 155 27.01 -5.03 10.23
C ASP A 155 26.42 -3.65 9.89
N CYS A 156 25.51 -3.15 10.73
CA CYS A 156 24.88 -1.85 10.53
C CYS A 156 24.56 -1.15 11.84
N ASP A 157 24.37 0.17 11.79
CA ASP A 157 23.94 0.95 12.96
C ASP A 157 22.48 0.69 13.26
N PHE A 158 21.67 0.65 12.19
CA PHE A 158 20.23 0.44 12.24
C PHE A 158 19.77 -0.57 11.19
N ILE A 159 18.65 -1.24 11.49
CA ILE A 159 17.94 -2.13 10.57
C ILE A 159 16.57 -1.53 10.27
N ALA A 160 16.23 -1.42 8.99
CA ALA A 160 14.88 -1.12 8.53
C ALA A 160 14.22 -2.40 8.00
N GLY A 161 13.25 -2.91 8.72
CA GLY A 161 12.42 -4.06 8.33
C GLY A 161 11.31 -3.62 7.41
N CYS A 162 11.55 -3.75 6.10
CA CYS A 162 10.63 -3.43 4.99
C CYS A 162 10.20 -4.70 4.25
N ASP A 163 10.24 -5.85 4.92
CA ASP A 163 10.17 -7.21 4.40
C ASP A 163 8.74 -7.78 4.32
N GLY A 164 7.74 -6.91 4.51
CA GLY A 164 6.34 -7.26 4.36
C GLY A 164 5.78 -8.07 5.52
N PHE A 165 4.52 -8.49 5.39
CA PHE A 165 3.79 -9.15 6.48
C PHE A 165 4.41 -10.49 6.90
N HIS A 166 4.94 -11.24 5.96
CA HIS A 166 5.56 -12.55 6.19
C HIS A 166 7.10 -12.48 6.29
N GLY A 167 7.63 -11.28 6.51
CA GLY A 167 9.07 -11.07 6.68
C GLY A 167 9.61 -11.56 8.01
N VAL A 168 10.93 -11.51 8.17
CA VAL A 168 11.65 -12.01 9.34
C VAL A 168 11.81 -10.94 10.43
N CYS A 169 11.73 -9.67 10.09
CA CYS A 169 12.05 -8.58 11.02
C CYS A 169 11.07 -8.50 12.19
N ARG A 170 9.76 -8.47 11.94
CA ARG A 170 8.76 -8.43 13.02
C ARG A 170 8.82 -9.65 13.94
N PRO A 171 8.87 -10.89 13.45
CA PRO A 171 8.98 -12.07 14.32
C PRO A 171 10.27 -12.15 15.13
N SER A 172 11.33 -11.42 14.75
CA SER A 172 12.58 -11.36 15.50
C SER A 172 12.50 -10.48 16.76
N VAL A 173 11.49 -9.62 16.85
CA VAL A 173 11.22 -8.83 18.05
C VAL A 173 10.59 -9.73 19.12
N PRO A 174 11.03 -9.67 20.38
CA PRO A 174 10.44 -10.47 21.45
C PRO A 174 8.93 -10.25 21.55
N PRO A 175 8.09 -11.31 21.63
CA PRO A 175 6.63 -11.18 21.61
C PRO A 175 6.07 -10.26 22.71
N PHE A 176 6.69 -10.24 23.88
CA PHE A 176 6.26 -9.39 25.00
C PHE A 176 6.48 -7.89 24.75
N ALA A 177 7.30 -7.52 23.76
CA ALA A 177 7.59 -6.14 23.41
C ALA A 177 6.61 -5.57 22.36
N LEU A 178 5.74 -6.41 21.79
CA LEU A 178 4.81 -6.05 20.74
C LEU A 178 3.36 -6.29 21.15
N THR A 179 2.50 -5.35 20.85
CA THR A 179 1.04 -5.55 20.83
C THR A 179 0.61 -5.64 19.37
N MET A 180 -0.11 -6.69 19.02
CA MET A 180 -0.63 -6.89 17.66
C MET A 180 -2.14 -6.74 17.64
N TYR A 181 -2.62 -5.87 16.75
CA TYR A 181 -4.04 -5.70 16.45
C TYR A 181 -4.30 -6.33 15.10
N ASP A 182 -5.14 -7.34 15.06
CA ASP A 182 -5.41 -8.13 13.86
C ASP A 182 -6.91 -8.35 13.68
N ARG A 183 -7.41 -8.07 12.46
CA ARG A 183 -8.78 -8.29 12.08
C ARG A 183 -8.87 -8.83 10.66
N GLU A 184 -9.35 -10.04 10.51
CA GLU A 184 -9.74 -10.60 9.22
C GLU A 184 -11.19 -10.23 8.91
N TYR A 185 -11.47 -9.99 7.62
CA TYR A 185 -12.82 -9.69 7.15
C TYR A 185 -13.47 -10.96 6.61
N PRO A 186 -14.82 -11.11 6.77
CA PRO A 186 -15.52 -12.31 6.34
C PRO A 186 -15.78 -12.39 4.83
N PHE A 187 -14.99 -11.65 4.05
CA PHE A 187 -15.04 -11.63 2.59
C PHE A 187 -13.65 -11.34 2.00
N ALA A 188 -13.53 -11.59 0.72
CA ALA A 188 -12.34 -11.37 -0.08
C ALA A 188 -12.70 -10.61 -1.37
N TRP A 189 -11.70 -10.24 -2.12
CA TRP A 189 -11.84 -9.72 -3.48
C TRP A 189 -11.35 -10.74 -4.50
N LEU A 190 -12.22 -11.10 -5.44
CA LEU A 190 -11.81 -11.64 -6.72
C LEU A 190 -11.29 -10.48 -7.57
N GLY A 191 -9.99 -10.40 -7.75
CA GLY A 191 -9.34 -9.43 -8.61
C GLY A 191 -9.18 -9.96 -10.02
N ILE A 192 -9.59 -9.18 -11.02
CA ILE A 192 -9.59 -9.51 -12.44
C ILE A 192 -8.73 -8.49 -13.18
N LEU A 193 -7.82 -8.96 -14.02
CA LEU A 193 -7.10 -8.16 -15.01
C LEU A 193 -7.59 -8.57 -16.39
N ALA A 194 -8.03 -7.60 -17.20
CA ALA A 194 -8.60 -7.87 -18.51
C ALA A 194 -8.00 -6.95 -19.58
N GLU A 195 -7.77 -7.49 -20.76
CA GLU A 195 -7.47 -6.75 -22.00
C GLU A 195 -8.76 -6.09 -22.49
N ALA A 196 -9.18 -5.06 -21.78
CA ALA A 196 -10.36 -4.26 -22.08
C ALA A 196 -10.05 -2.80 -21.78
N PRO A 197 -10.38 -1.86 -22.67
CA PRO A 197 -10.24 -0.44 -22.36
C PRO A 197 -11.13 -0.07 -21.16
N PRO A 198 -10.71 0.89 -20.32
CA PRO A 198 -11.52 1.35 -19.22
C PRO A 198 -12.89 1.85 -19.68
N SER A 199 -13.94 1.43 -18.99
CA SER A 199 -15.33 1.85 -19.28
C SER A 199 -15.69 3.19 -18.61
N SER A 200 -14.76 3.80 -17.92
CA SER A 200 -14.90 5.09 -17.23
C SER A 200 -13.54 5.77 -17.17
N GLU A 201 -13.52 7.10 -17.17
CA GLU A 201 -12.31 7.90 -16.96
C GLU A 201 -11.86 7.89 -15.49
N GLU A 202 -12.81 7.70 -14.56
CA GLU A 202 -12.56 7.65 -13.11
C GLU A 202 -12.89 6.26 -12.55
N LEU A 203 -12.37 5.95 -11.36
CA LEU A 203 -12.71 4.72 -10.65
C LEU A 203 -14.19 4.71 -10.27
N ILE A 204 -14.83 3.53 -10.36
CA ILE A 204 -16.21 3.33 -9.93
C ILE A 204 -16.24 2.32 -8.77
N TYR A 205 -16.66 2.79 -7.61
CA TYR A 205 -16.94 1.97 -6.43
C TYR A 205 -18.44 1.71 -6.37
N ALA A 206 -18.85 0.46 -6.46
CA ALA A 206 -20.26 0.09 -6.45
C ALA A 206 -20.61 -0.75 -5.22
N TYR A 207 -21.57 -0.28 -4.43
CA TYR A 207 -22.32 -1.09 -3.50
C TYR A 207 -23.49 -1.73 -4.22
N HIS A 208 -23.65 -3.02 -4.09
CA HIS A 208 -24.77 -3.79 -4.64
C HIS A 208 -25.18 -4.88 -3.64
N GLU A 209 -26.44 -5.27 -3.60
CA GLU A 209 -26.94 -6.33 -2.70
C GLU A 209 -26.24 -7.68 -2.87
N ARG A 210 -25.71 -7.95 -4.07
CA ARG A 210 -24.88 -9.13 -4.36
C ARG A 210 -23.42 -8.97 -3.92
N GLY A 211 -23.08 -7.85 -3.31
CA GLY A 211 -21.74 -7.49 -2.84
C GLY A 211 -21.05 -6.41 -3.68
N PHE A 212 -19.97 -5.89 -3.17
CA PHE A 212 -19.15 -4.83 -3.75
C PHE A 212 -18.58 -5.18 -5.13
N ALA A 213 -18.46 -4.17 -5.99
CA ALA A 213 -17.63 -4.22 -7.19
C ALA A 213 -16.83 -2.92 -7.35
N LEU A 214 -15.66 -3.03 -7.99
CA LEU A 214 -14.81 -1.89 -8.32
C LEU A 214 -14.33 -2.00 -9.75
N LEU A 215 -14.50 -0.93 -10.51
CA LEU A 215 -13.84 -0.71 -11.79
C LEU A 215 -12.68 0.24 -11.61
N SER A 216 -11.50 -0.18 -12.00
CA SER A 216 -10.31 0.64 -12.11
C SER A 216 -9.54 0.32 -13.38
N MET A 217 -8.51 1.10 -13.68
CA MET A 217 -7.70 0.92 -14.87
C MET A 217 -6.23 0.66 -14.53
N ARG A 218 -5.47 0.18 -15.49
CA ARG A 218 -4.01 0.05 -15.44
C ARG A 218 -3.32 0.79 -16.59
N SER A 219 -3.97 0.81 -17.73
CA SER A 219 -3.55 1.51 -18.95
C SER A 219 -4.77 1.81 -19.79
N PRO A 220 -4.64 2.54 -20.90
CA PRO A 220 -5.74 2.71 -21.86
C PRO A 220 -6.30 1.41 -22.46
N GLN A 221 -5.57 0.28 -22.32
CA GLN A 221 -5.97 -1.02 -22.90
C GLN A 221 -6.30 -2.07 -21.83
N ILE A 222 -5.97 -1.80 -20.55
CA ILE A 222 -6.07 -2.79 -19.48
C ILE A 222 -6.93 -2.25 -18.35
N SER A 223 -8.01 -2.98 -18.07
CA SER A 223 -8.85 -2.72 -16.88
C SER A 223 -8.50 -3.67 -15.75
N ARG A 224 -8.60 -3.15 -14.52
CA ARG A 224 -8.49 -3.92 -13.29
C ARG A 224 -9.81 -3.83 -12.54
N LEU A 225 -10.46 -4.97 -12.37
CA LEU A 225 -11.79 -5.05 -11.76
C LEU A 225 -11.73 -5.92 -10.50
N TYR A 226 -12.68 -5.69 -9.60
CA TYR A 226 -12.79 -6.47 -8.37
C TYR A 226 -14.25 -6.78 -8.08
N ILE A 227 -14.48 -7.96 -7.54
CA ILE A 227 -15.79 -8.46 -7.10
C ILE A 227 -15.62 -8.98 -5.67
N GLN A 228 -16.50 -8.58 -4.76
CA GLN A 228 -16.60 -9.19 -3.43
C GLN A 228 -17.00 -10.66 -3.59
N CYS A 229 -16.26 -11.55 -2.94
CA CYS A 229 -16.52 -13.00 -2.87
C CYS A 229 -16.22 -13.54 -1.47
N LYS A 230 -16.45 -14.82 -1.23
CA LYS A 230 -16.06 -15.47 0.02
C LYS A 230 -14.54 -15.66 0.08
N PRO A 231 -13.92 -15.67 1.29
CA PRO A 231 -12.47 -15.88 1.42
C PRO A 231 -12.01 -17.24 0.84
N GLU A 232 -12.82 -18.28 1.01
CA GLU A 232 -12.55 -19.64 0.54
C GLU A 232 -13.16 -19.93 -0.85
N GLU A 233 -13.44 -18.91 -1.63
CA GLU A 233 -14.06 -19.06 -2.96
C GLU A 233 -13.11 -19.81 -3.90
N ASP A 234 -13.69 -20.72 -4.68
CA ASP A 234 -12.96 -21.51 -5.68
C ASP A 234 -12.94 -20.76 -7.03
N LEU A 235 -11.74 -20.44 -7.52
CA LEU A 235 -11.55 -19.77 -8.81
C LEU A 235 -12.15 -20.56 -9.99
N ALA A 236 -12.23 -21.89 -9.91
CA ALA A 236 -12.84 -22.73 -10.95
C ALA A 236 -14.35 -22.42 -11.11
N LYS A 237 -15.01 -21.93 -10.09
CA LYS A 237 -16.42 -21.50 -10.12
C LYS A 237 -16.63 -20.12 -10.74
N TRP A 238 -15.56 -19.46 -11.15
CA TRP A 238 -15.57 -18.13 -11.77
C TRP A 238 -15.04 -18.17 -13.22
N PRO A 239 -15.75 -18.86 -14.14
CA PRO A 239 -15.44 -18.72 -15.57
C PRO A 239 -15.63 -17.27 -16.01
N ASP A 240 -14.98 -16.87 -17.09
CA ASP A 240 -14.98 -15.47 -17.54
C ASP A 240 -16.40 -14.93 -17.80
N ALA A 241 -17.28 -15.76 -18.33
CA ALA A 241 -18.68 -15.39 -18.54
C ALA A 241 -19.38 -14.97 -17.24
N ARG A 242 -19.20 -15.74 -16.15
CA ARG A 242 -19.76 -15.39 -14.84
C ARG A 242 -19.12 -14.12 -14.27
N VAL A 243 -17.82 -13.93 -14.47
CA VAL A 243 -17.12 -12.70 -14.03
C VAL A 243 -17.76 -11.48 -14.68
N TRP A 244 -17.97 -11.51 -16.00
CA TRP A 244 -18.57 -10.39 -16.72
C TRP A 244 -20.05 -10.19 -16.36
N GLU A 245 -20.82 -11.25 -16.22
CA GLU A 245 -22.22 -11.18 -15.76
C GLU A 245 -22.33 -10.48 -14.40
N GLU A 246 -21.53 -10.89 -13.41
CA GLU A 246 -21.52 -10.29 -12.07
C GLU A 246 -21.08 -8.82 -12.09
N LEU A 247 -20.09 -8.48 -12.89
CA LEU A 247 -19.64 -7.11 -13.06
C LEU A 247 -20.69 -6.23 -13.75
N GLN A 248 -21.35 -6.72 -14.81
CA GLN A 248 -22.45 -6.01 -15.49
C GLN A 248 -23.58 -5.70 -14.49
N VAL A 249 -23.97 -6.68 -13.66
CA VAL A 249 -25.03 -6.51 -12.66
C VAL A 249 -24.61 -5.51 -11.57
N ARG A 250 -23.43 -5.70 -10.98
CA ARG A 250 -23.02 -4.89 -9.81
C ARG A 250 -22.60 -3.47 -10.16
N LEU A 251 -22.14 -3.25 -11.40
CA LEU A 251 -21.74 -1.93 -11.90
C LEU A 251 -22.86 -1.26 -12.71
N ALA A 252 -24.06 -1.86 -12.81
CA ALA A 252 -25.16 -1.32 -13.58
C ALA A 252 -25.52 0.11 -13.18
N ALA A 253 -25.74 0.96 -14.16
CA ALA A 253 -26.29 2.31 -14.03
C ALA A 253 -26.87 2.76 -15.36
N ASP A 254 -27.74 3.78 -15.32
CA ASP A 254 -28.32 4.35 -16.54
C ASP A 254 -27.23 4.84 -17.50
N ASN A 255 -27.39 4.48 -18.77
CA ASN A 255 -26.45 4.82 -19.86
C ASN A 255 -25.00 4.37 -19.65
N PHE A 256 -24.73 3.43 -18.74
CA PHE A 256 -23.41 2.84 -18.56
C PHE A 256 -23.32 1.47 -19.22
N LYS A 257 -22.26 1.27 -20.01
CA LYS A 257 -21.93 -0.02 -20.60
C LYS A 257 -20.52 -0.42 -20.19
N LEU A 258 -20.40 -1.52 -19.46
CA LEU A 258 -19.11 -2.12 -19.16
C LEU A 258 -18.52 -2.76 -20.42
N VAL A 259 -17.30 -2.38 -20.77
CA VAL A 259 -16.56 -2.98 -21.89
C VAL A 259 -15.91 -4.26 -21.40
N GLU A 260 -16.26 -5.36 -22.02
CA GLU A 260 -15.69 -6.67 -21.76
C GLU A 260 -14.46 -6.92 -22.64
N GLY A 261 -13.59 -7.82 -22.21
CA GLY A 261 -12.41 -8.23 -22.95
C GLY A 261 -11.84 -9.53 -22.42
N LYS A 262 -10.71 -9.96 -22.94
CA LYS A 262 -10.05 -11.20 -22.52
C LYS A 262 -9.55 -11.06 -21.09
N VAL A 263 -9.97 -11.94 -20.21
CA VAL A 263 -9.43 -12.02 -18.84
C VAL A 263 -8.04 -12.66 -18.90
N VAL A 264 -7.02 -11.91 -18.48
CA VAL A 264 -5.61 -12.38 -18.50
C VAL A 264 -5.15 -12.89 -17.15
N GLN A 265 -5.77 -12.43 -16.06
CA GLN A 265 -5.44 -12.89 -14.71
C GLN A 265 -6.65 -12.80 -13.78
N LYS A 266 -6.81 -13.81 -12.95
CA LYS A 266 -7.75 -13.82 -11.79
C LYS A 266 -7.03 -14.25 -10.54
N GLY A 267 -7.45 -13.71 -9.38
CA GLY A 267 -6.91 -14.13 -8.10
C GLY A 267 -7.76 -13.63 -6.93
N ILE A 268 -7.85 -14.42 -5.88
CA ILE A 268 -8.57 -14.07 -4.67
C ILE A 268 -7.59 -13.48 -3.66
N THR A 269 -7.98 -12.36 -3.05
CA THR A 269 -7.21 -11.66 -2.02
C THR A 269 -8.09 -11.47 -0.80
N GLY A 270 -7.74 -12.12 0.30
CA GLY A 270 -8.37 -11.92 1.60
C GLY A 270 -8.13 -10.49 2.11
N MET A 271 -9.04 -9.99 2.91
CA MET A 271 -8.94 -8.66 3.49
C MET A 271 -8.58 -8.74 4.97
N ARG A 272 -7.64 -7.90 5.37
CA ARG A 272 -7.14 -7.84 6.74
C ARG A 272 -6.81 -6.40 7.12
N SER A 273 -7.09 -6.05 8.36
CA SER A 273 -6.48 -4.92 9.08
C SER A 273 -5.48 -5.48 10.08
N PHE A 274 -4.27 -4.96 10.06
CA PHE A 274 -3.21 -5.36 10.99
C PHE A 274 -2.40 -4.14 11.41
N VAL A 275 -2.04 -4.06 12.68
CA VAL A 275 -1.11 -3.06 13.22
C VAL A 275 -0.28 -3.70 14.31
N VAL A 276 1.03 -3.42 14.34
CA VAL A 276 1.91 -3.76 15.45
C VAL A 276 2.35 -2.51 16.19
N GLU A 277 2.34 -2.55 17.50
CA GLU A 277 2.80 -1.48 18.38
C GLU A 277 3.79 -2.03 19.43
N PRO A 278 4.96 -1.38 19.59
CA PRO A 278 5.52 -0.29 18.77
C PRO A 278 6.02 -0.77 17.41
N MET A 279 6.22 0.15 16.45
CA MET A 279 6.85 -0.10 15.14
C MET A 279 8.38 -0.08 15.22
N GLN A 280 8.94 -0.17 16.40
CA GLN A 280 10.38 -0.07 16.66
C GLN A 280 10.77 -0.88 17.88
N PHE A 281 11.92 -1.55 17.82
CA PHE A 281 12.55 -2.19 18.97
C PHE A 281 14.06 -2.06 18.88
N GLY A 282 14.66 -1.31 19.82
CA GLY A 282 16.09 -1.01 19.80
C GLY A 282 16.52 -0.27 18.53
N LYS A 283 17.29 -0.97 17.68
CA LYS A 283 17.81 -0.46 16.40
C LYS A 283 17.03 -0.98 15.20
N LEU A 284 16.00 -1.79 15.40
CA LEU A 284 15.13 -2.31 14.38
C LEU A 284 13.88 -1.44 14.25
N PHE A 285 13.62 -0.94 13.06
CA PHE A 285 12.45 -0.15 12.67
C PHE A 285 11.62 -0.94 11.67
N LEU A 286 10.33 -1.07 11.90
CA LEU A 286 9.40 -1.75 10.99
C LEU A 286 8.65 -0.70 10.17
N ALA A 287 8.52 -0.92 8.86
CA ALA A 287 7.81 -0.03 7.95
C ALA A 287 6.97 -0.81 6.92
N GLY A 288 5.87 -0.22 6.47
CA GLY A 288 4.95 -0.84 5.53
C GLY A 288 4.30 -2.11 6.06
N ASP A 289 4.08 -3.11 5.20
CA ASP A 289 3.37 -4.34 5.56
C ASP A 289 4.07 -5.15 6.67
N ALA A 290 5.32 -4.86 7.01
CA ALA A 290 5.99 -5.43 8.19
C ALA A 290 5.36 -4.92 9.50
N ALA A 291 4.82 -3.70 9.50
CA ALA A 291 4.23 -3.06 10.66
C ALA A 291 2.69 -3.00 10.61
N HIS A 292 2.09 -2.83 9.45
CA HIS A 292 0.65 -2.64 9.29
C HIS A 292 0.13 -3.07 7.91
N ILE A 293 -1.10 -3.57 7.90
CA ILE A 293 -1.88 -3.84 6.69
C ILE A 293 -3.21 -3.12 6.81
N VAL A 294 -3.70 -2.57 5.72
CA VAL A 294 -5.03 -1.97 5.61
C VAL A 294 -5.85 -2.67 4.53
N PRO A 295 -7.18 -2.73 4.66
CA PRO A 295 -8.02 -3.19 3.58
C PRO A 295 -7.76 -2.39 2.30
N PRO A 296 -7.72 -3.03 1.13
CA PRO A 296 -7.35 -2.36 -0.12
C PRO A 296 -8.38 -1.35 -0.63
N THR A 297 -9.59 -1.30 -0.06
CA THR A 297 -10.70 -0.44 -0.48
C THR A 297 -10.31 1.04 -0.55
N GLY A 298 -9.50 1.52 0.39
CA GLY A 298 -9.03 2.91 0.40
C GLY A 298 -7.75 3.16 -0.41
N ALA A 299 -7.15 2.13 -1.03
CA ALA A 299 -5.90 2.20 -1.78
C ALA A 299 -4.71 2.81 -1.01
N LYS A 300 -4.59 2.51 0.29
CA LYS A 300 -3.68 3.19 1.23
C LYS A 300 -2.34 2.49 1.49
N GLY A 301 -2.21 1.18 1.23
CA GLY A 301 -1.07 0.40 1.71
C GLY A 301 0.29 0.94 1.27
N LEU A 302 0.49 1.19 -0.03
CA LEU A 302 1.73 1.73 -0.56
C LEU A 302 2.01 3.13 0.00
N ASN A 303 1.01 4.01 -0.03
CA ASN A 303 1.16 5.40 0.42
C ASN A 303 1.48 5.51 1.91
N LEU A 304 0.92 4.61 2.72
CA LEU A 304 1.22 4.52 4.15
C LEU A 304 2.66 4.05 4.39
N ALA A 305 3.11 3.04 3.63
CA ALA A 305 4.50 2.58 3.68
C ALA A 305 5.49 3.69 3.28
N VAL A 306 5.14 4.49 2.27
CA VAL A 306 5.94 5.66 1.85
C VAL A 306 5.99 6.71 2.97
N ALA A 307 4.88 6.95 3.67
CA ALA A 307 4.86 7.87 4.81
C ALA A 307 5.78 7.41 5.95
N ASP A 308 5.76 6.12 6.29
CA ASP A 308 6.66 5.56 7.32
C ASP A 308 8.13 5.83 6.99
N VAL A 309 8.54 5.53 5.76
CA VAL A 309 9.94 5.64 5.38
C VAL A 309 10.40 7.09 5.18
N GLN A 310 9.51 8.01 4.90
CA GLN A 310 9.81 9.45 4.93
C GLN A 310 10.10 9.91 6.39
N ILE A 311 9.29 9.45 7.35
CA ILE A 311 9.49 9.74 8.78
C ILE A 311 10.81 9.12 9.25
N LEU A 312 11.07 7.85 8.89
CA LEU A 312 12.30 7.15 9.26
C LEU A 312 13.53 7.80 8.64
N ALA A 313 13.50 8.13 7.35
CA ALA A 313 14.61 8.79 6.66
C ALA A 313 14.96 10.13 7.31
N ARG A 314 13.94 10.96 7.64
CA ARG A 314 14.14 12.22 8.36
C ARG A 314 14.79 11.99 9.73
N ALA A 315 14.33 10.99 10.47
CA ALA A 315 14.87 10.67 11.80
C ALA A 315 16.32 10.20 11.74
N LEU A 316 16.66 9.36 10.75
CA LEU A 316 18.03 8.91 10.51
C LEU A 316 18.92 10.07 10.04
N THR A 317 18.44 10.93 9.17
CA THR A 317 19.16 12.12 8.70
C THR A 317 19.53 13.04 9.87
N GLU A 318 18.56 13.33 10.75
CA GLU A 318 18.82 14.15 11.94
C GLU A 318 19.85 13.48 12.83
N TYR A 319 19.74 12.18 13.08
CA TYR A 319 20.68 11.44 13.90
C TYR A 319 22.11 11.49 13.34
N TYR A 320 22.29 11.23 12.04
CA TYR A 320 23.63 11.23 11.45
C TYR A 320 24.26 12.64 11.35
N LYS A 321 23.43 13.68 11.23
CA LYS A 321 23.92 15.08 11.20
C LYS A 321 24.24 15.64 12.56
N THR A 322 23.51 15.26 13.60
CA THR A 322 23.56 15.94 14.90
C THR A 322 23.87 15.02 16.09
N GLY A 323 23.73 13.71 15.94
CA GLY A 323 23.77 12.74 17.03
C GLY A 323 22.47 12.66 17.86
N HIS A 324 21.46 13.51 17.59
CA HIS A 324 20.23 13.55 18.36
C HIS A 324 19.30 12.40 18.00
N ARG A 325 18.83 11.66 19.02
CA ARG A 325 17.97 10.49 18.85
C ARG A 325 16.47 10.79 18.92
N ALA A 326 16.07 11.99 19.28
CA ALA A 326 14.68 12.33 19.60
C ALA A 326 13.68 11.94 18.50
N LEU A 327 14.01 12.13 17.21
CA LEU A 327 13.15 11.72 16.11
C LEU A 327 13.13 10.19 15.92
N LEU A 328 14.24 9.50 16.14
CA LEU A 328 14.29 8.04 16.12
C LEU A 328 13.43 7.44 17.24
N ASP A 329 13.55 7.97 18.44
CA ASP A 329 12.79 7.50 19.60
C ASP A 329 11.28 7.81 19.46
N ALA A 330 10.93 8.87 18.75
CA ALA A 330 9.55 9.23 18.42
C ALA A 330 8.97 8.53 17.16
N TYR A 331 9.76 7.74 16.43
CA TYR A 331 9.36 7.13 15.14
C TYR A 331 8.03 6.40 15.23
N SER A 332 7.94 5.43 16.14
CA SER A 332 6.74 4.62 16.32
C SER A 332 5.51 5.46 16.63
N ALA A 333 5.60 6.35 17.62
CA ALA A 333 4.47 7.21 18.00
C ALA A 333 4.04 8.15 16.86
N THR A 334 4.99 8.62 16.05
CA THR A 334 4.71 9.50 14.91
C THR A 334 4.01 8.75 13.79
N CYS A 335 4.50 7.56 13.41
CA CYS A 335 3.88 6.73 12.38
C CYS A 335 2.48 6.26 12.81
N LEU A 336 2.33 5.76 14.03
CA LEU A 336 1.06 5.19 14.53
C LEU A 336 -0.09 6.19 14.52
N ARG A 337 0.14 7.48 14.75
CA ARG A 337 -0.91 8.50 14.61
C ARG A 337 -1.52 8.51 13.20
N ARG A 338 -0.70 8.38 12.16
CA ARG A 338 -1.17 8.28 10.78
C ARG A 338 -1.75 6.89 10.48
N VAL A 339 -1.09 5.83 10.93
CA VAL A 339 -1.54 4.45 10.73
C VAL A 339 -2.98 4.27 11.20
N TRP A 340 -3.33 4.73 12.40
CA TRP A 340 -4.68 4.60 12.94
C TRP A 340 -5.71 5.47 12.21
N LYS A 341 -5.34 6.66 11.72
CA LYS A 341 -6.23 7.46 10.85
C LYS A 341 -6.53 6.73 9.53
N VAL A 342 -5.51 6.12 8.94
CA VAL A 342 -5.64 5.36 7.69
C VAL A 342 -6.40 4.04 7.92
N GLN A 343 -6.18 3.35 9.04
CA GLN A 343 -6.98 2.17 9.44
C GLN A 343 -8.46 2.54 9.56
N ARG A 344 -8.77 3.64 10.27
CA ARG A 344 -10.14 4.15 10.39
C ARG A 344 -10.75 4.41 9.01
N PHE A 345 -10.05 5.10 8.12
CA PHE A 345 -10.55 5.42 6.79
C PHE A 345 -10.77 4.17 5.94
N SER A 346 -9.78 3.27 5.90
CA SER A 346 -9.88 2.04 5.11
C SER A 346 -10.98 1.11 5.62
N TRP A 347 -11.13 1.01 6.95
CA TRP A 347 -12.23 0.28 7.57
C TRP A 347 -13.59 0.89 7.23
N TRP A 348 -13.71 2.22 7.32
CA TRP A 348 -14.94 2.94 7.02
C TRP A 348 -15.38 2.75 5.55
N MET A 349 -14.46 2.94 4.60
CA MET A 349 -14.71 2.67 3.17
C MET A 349 -15.14 1.20 2.94
N THR A 350 -14.47 0.27 3.60
CA THR A 350 -14.80 -1.15 3.51
C THR A 350 -16.19 -1.42 4.06
N SER A 351 -16.52 -0.90 5.24
CA SER A 351 -17.82 -1.09 5.89
C SER A 351 -18.97 -0.43 5.12
N MET A 352 -18.72 0.69 4.47
CA MET A 352 -19.73 1.40 3.69
C MET A 352 -20.06 0.68 2.37
N LEU A 353 -19.10 -0.02 1.77
CA LEU A 353 -19.20 -0.51 0.39
C LEU A 353 -19.40 -2.04 0.28
N HIS A 354 -19.16 -2.80 1.35
CA HIS A 354 -19.26 -4.28 1.30
C HIS A 354 -20.47 -4.81 2.04
N CYS A 355 -20.97 -5.95 1.58
CA CYS A 355 -21.99 -6.72 2.28
C CYS A 355 -21.34 -7.64 3.32
N PHE A 356 -21.77 -7.56 4.58
CA PHE A 356 -21.30 -8.45 5.64
C PHE A 356 -22.31 -9.58 5.88
N PRO A 357 -21.87 -10.82 6.05
CA PRO A 357 -22.75 -11.98 6.13
C PRO A 357 -23.75 -11.97 7.29
N HIS A 358 -23.45 -11.18 8.33
CA HIS A 358 -24.26 -11.13 9.57
C HIS A 358 -25.07 -9.84 9.73
N GLU A 359 -25.09 -8.98 8.69
CA GLU A 359 -25.89 -7.76 8.69
C GLU A 359 -27.38 -8.07 8.53
N ASN A 360 -28.19 -7.36 9.30
CA ASN A 360 -29.64 -7.42 9.26
C ASN A 360 -30.23 -6.23 8.48
N ALA A 361 -31.55 -6.16 8.36
CA ALA A 361 -32.23 -5.08 7.64
C ALA A 361 -31.94 -3.67 8.21
N PHE A 362 -31.71 -3.54 9.51
CA PHE A 362 -31.33 -2.26 10.11
C PHE A 362 -29.91 -1.84 9.68
N ASP A 363 -28.94 -2.75 9.71
CA ASP A 363 -27.56 -2.48 9.28
C ASP A 363 -27.51 -2.07 7.82
N HIS A 364 -28.26 -2.76 6.96
CA HIS A 364 -28.39 -2.42 5.56
C HIS A 364 -28.97 -1.00 5.34
N ARG A 365 -30.05 -0.65 6.05
CA ARG A 365 -30.66 0.69 5.99
C ARG A 365 -29.69 1.78 6.46
N ARG A 366 -28.94 1.52 7.51
CA ARG A 366 -27.90 2.42 8.04
C ARG A 366 -26.76 2.59 7.04
N GLN A 367 -26.33 1.52 6.35
CA GLN A 367 -25.30 1.56 5.32
C GLN A 367 -25.73 2.41 4.11
N LEU A 368 -26.98 2.25 3.64
CA LEU A 368 -27.53 3.10 2.58
C LEU A 368 -27.62 4.57 3.00
N ALA A 369 -27.98 4.85 4.26
CA ALA A 369 -28.00 6.21 4.78
C ALA A 369 -26.59 6.83 4.87
N GLU A 370 -25.57 6.04 5.18
CA GLU A 370 -24.17 6.48 5.14
C GLU A 370 -23.72 6.81 3.71
N LEU A 371 -24.04 5.96 2.74
CA LEU A 371 -23.76 6.21 1.34
C LEU A 371 -24.44 7.49 0.82
N ASP A 372 -25.73 7.68 1.15
CA ASP A 372 -26.49 8.88 0.82
C ASP A 372 -25.84 10.12 1.46
N TYR A 373 -25.51 10.07 2.75
CA TYR A 373 -24.89 11.17 3.48
C TYR A 373 -23.53 11.57 2.84
N VAL A 374 -22.67 10.58 2.54
CA VAL A 374 -21.35 10.82 1.93
C VAL A 374 -21.46 11.44 0.55
N THR A 375 -22.48 11.09 -0.23
CA THR A 375 -22.63 11.57 -1.61
C THR A 375 -23.47 12.83 -1.74
N SER A 376 -24.28 13.19 -0.71
CA SER A 376 -25.19 14.34 -0.76
C SER A 376 -24.71 15.54 0.05
N TRP A 377 -23.81 15.37 1.01
CA TRP A 377 -23.35 16.43 1.90
C TRP A 377 -21.87 16.76 1.71
N GLU A 378 -21.58 18.03 1.39
CA GLU A 378 -20.22 18.47 1.08
C GLU A 378 -19.21 18.16 2.20
N ALA A 379 -19.57 18.33 3.47
CA ALA A 379 -18.67 18.04 4.58
C ALA A 379 -18.25 16.56 4.62
N ALA A 380 -19.19 15.65 4.35
CA ALA A 380 -18.92 14.20 4.31
C ALA A 380 -18.12 13.81 3.06
N SER A 381 -18.49 14.33 1.89
CA SER A 381 -17.73 14.18 0.64
C SER A 381 -16.30 14.71 0.79
N ARG A 382 -16.12 15.87 1.44
CA ARG A 382 -14.80 16.47 1.73
C ARG A 382 -13.97 15.58 2.63
N SER A 383 -14.56 15.01 3.70
CA SER A 383 -13.87 14.07 4.58
C SER A 383 -13.37 12.84 3.81
N LEU A 384 -14.20 12.30 2.91
CA LEU A 384 -13.78 11.21 2.03
C LEU A 384 -12.64 11.65 1.11
N ALA A 385 -12.79 12.77 0.42
CA ALA A 385 -11.81 13.29 -0.54
C ALA A 385 -10.45 13.55 0.11
N GLU A 386 -10.41 14.25 1.24
CA GLU A 386 -9.16 14.55 1.98
C GLU A 386 -8.41 13.28 2.40
N ASN A 387 -9.14 12.29 2.92
CA ASN A 387 -8.55 11.01 3.26
C ASN A 387 -8.10 10.24 2.01
N TYR A 388 -8.84 10.34 0.90
CA TYR A 388 -8.53 9.59 -0.32
C TYR A 388 -7.30 10.15 -1.04
N VAL A 389 -7.15 11.46 -1.17
CA VAL A 389 -5.97 12.09 -1.80
C VAL A 389 -4.74 12.10 -0.90
N GLY A 390 -4.91 11.80 0.37
CA GLY A 390 -3.85 11.70 1.37
C GLY A 390 -3.81 12.88 2.34
N LEU A 391 -3.85 12.56 3.63
CA LEU A 391 -3.65 13.54 4.69
C LEU A 391 -2.20 14.02 4.70
N PRO A 392 -1.90 15.24 5.18
CA PRO A 392 -0.52 15.70 5.38
C PRO A 392 0.30 14.73 6.23
N LEU A 393 1.61 14.68 5.97
CA LEU A 393 2.51 13.70 6.61
C LEU A 393 2.57 13.88 8.14
N TYR A 394 2.52 15.12 8.61
CA TYR A 394 2.67 15.51 10.02
C TYR A 394 1.38 16.15 10.57
N THR A 395 0.30 15.36 10.69
CA THR A 395 -0.97 15.83 11.27
C THR A 395 -1.37 15.05 12.53
#